data_aefb15324eebe36c459cd18e5b9a26a0
#
_entry.id   aefb15324eebe36c459cd18e5b9a26a0
#
_cell.length_a   1.000
_cell.length_b   1.000
_cell.length_c   1.000
_cell.angle_alpha   90.00
_cell.angle_beta   90.00
_cell.angle_gamma   90.00
#
_symmetry.space_group_name_H-M   'P 1'
#
loop_
_entity.id
_entity.type
_entity.pdbx_description
1 polymer ?
#
loop_
_entity_poly.entity_id
_entity_poly.type
_entity_poly.pdbx_seq_one_letter_code
_entity_poly.pdbx_strand_id
1 'polypeptide(L)'
;DILPRSGLHYSPMFDFEVRLVLAPEHPLAMKTLVTPEDLAAETLLIYPVQRGRLDIWRHFLQPAGISPQLKSVDNTLLLIQMVAARMGIAALPHWVVESFERQGLVVTKTLGEGLWSRLYAAVRDGEQRQPVTEAFIRSARNHACDHLPFVRSAERPSGDGPTARPGSPTLR
;
A
#
# COMPACT_ATOMS: atom_id res chain seq x y z
N ASP A 1 3.48 6.02 3.93
CA ASP A 1 4.07 6.82 5.01
C ASP A 1 3.04 7.76 5.59
N ILE A 2 2.88 7.65 6.88
CA ILE A 2 2.06 8.59 7.64
C ILE A 2 2.95 9.78 7.96
N LEU A 3 2.58 10.96 7.46
CA LEU A 3 3.05 12.21 8.05
C LEU A 3 2.28 12.38 9.36
N PRO A 4 2.93 12.23 10.53
CA PRO A 4 2.25 12.37 11.81
C PRO A 4 1.59 13.74 11.90
N ARG A 5 0.29 13.75 12.20
CA ARG A 5 -0.43 15.00 12.50
C ARG A 5 -0.52 15.16 14.00
N SER A 6 -0.30 16.37 14.50
CA SER A 6 -0.48 16.68 15.92
C SER A 6 -1.92 16.38 16.35
N GLY A 7 -2.10 15.87 17.56
CA GLY A 7 -3.40 15.50 18.11
C GLY A 7 -3.93 14.12 17.63
N LEU A 8 -3.11 13.33 16.91
CA LEU A 8 -3.47 11.98 16.51
C LEU A 8 -2.43 10.96 16.98
N HIS A 9 -2.94 9.87 17.57
CA HIS A 9 -2.17 8.68 17.88
C HIS A 9 -2.36 7.63 16.76
N TYR A 10 -1.25 7.05 16.28
CA TYR A 10 -1.22 6.06 15.21
C TYR A 10 -0.87 4.68 15.77
N SER A 11 -1.80 3.74 15.67
CA SER A 11 -1.58 2.35 16.05
C SER A 11 -1.39 1.48 14.81
N PRO A 12 -0.27 0.73 14.67
CA PRO A 12 -0.09 -0.17 13.54
C PRO A 12 -1.17 -1.26 13.56
N MET A 13 -1.79 -1.48 12.41
CA MET A 13 -2.83 -2.51 12.24
C MET A 13 -2.20 -3.80 11.71
N PHE A 14 -1.75 -3.78 10.48
CA PHE A 14 -1.14 -4.91 9.80
C PHE A 14 -0.30 -4.44 8.61
N ASP A 15 0.60 -5.30 8.15
CA ASP A 15 1.30 -5.12 6.89
C ASP A 15 0.54 -5.85 5.78
N PHE A 16 0.53 -5.27 4.59
CA PHE A 16 -0.12 -5.83 3.42
C PHE A 16 0.76 -5.73 2.18
N GLU A 17 0.61 -6.70 1.29
CA GLU A 17 1.32 -6.66 0.02
C GLU A 17 0.56 -5.82 -1.01
N VAL A 18 1.25 -4.87 -1.62
CA VAL A 18 0.82 -4.16 -2.82
C VAL A 18 1.20 -5.01 -4.01
N ARG A 19 0.20 -5.46 -4.77
CA ARG A 19 0.40 -6.37 -5.90
C ARG A 19 0.19 -5.65 -7.22
N LEU A 20 0.93 -6.06 -8.23
CA LEU A 20 0.69 -5.62 -9.60
C LEU A 20 -0.58 -6.28 -10.12
N VAL A 21 -1.49 -5.48 -10.68
CA VAL A 21 -2.77 -5.92 -11.24
C VAL A 21 -2.70 -5.82 -12.77
N LEU A 22 -3.00 -6.89 -13.45
CA LEU A 22 -2.84 -7.09 -14.90
C LEU A 22 -4.09 -7.69 -15.51
N ALA A 23 -4.33 -7.45 -16.80
CA ALA A 23 -5.23 -8.30 -17.58
C ALA A 23 -4.65 -9.74 -17.65
N PRO A 24 -5.48 -10.80 -17.69
CA PRO A 24 -4.99 -12.18 -17.73
C PRO A 24 -4.02 -12.48 -18.88
N GLU A 25 -4.25 -11.87 -20.04
CA GLU A 25 -3.44 -12.06 -21.25
C GLU A 25 -2.22 -11.10 -21.33
N HIS A 26 -1.98 -10.31 -20.31
CA HIS A 26 -0.85 -9.38 -20.29
C HIS A 26 0.48 -10.16 -20.28
N PRO A 27 1.50 -9.77 -21.07
CA PRO A 27 2.78 -10.50 -21.10
C PRO A 27 3.43 -10.67 -19.72
N LEU A 28 3.31 -9.68 -18.85
CA LEU A 28 3.84 -9.74 -17.48
C LEU A 28 3.12 -10.77 -16.58
N ALA A 29 1.92 -11.21 -16.96
CA ALA A 29 1.20 -12.26 -16.22
C ALA A 29 1.92 -13.61 -16.28
N MET A 30 2.73 -13.85 -17.32
CA MET A 30 3.51 -15.08 -17.50
C MET A 30 4.86 -15.05 -16.77
N LYS A 31 5.29 -13.88 -16.27
CA LYS A 31 6.57 -13.76 -15.57
C LYS A 31 6.49 -14.36 -14.16
N THR A 32 7.57 -14.98 -13.73
CA THR A 32 7.74 -15.46 -12.35
C THR A 32 8.12 -14.32 -11.40
N LEU A 33 8.89 -13.35 -11.90
CA LEU A 33 9.34 -12.17 -11.18
C LEU A 33 9.11 -10.93 -12.04
N VAL A 34 8.47 -9.92 -11.49
CA VAL A 34 8.30 -8.61 -12.13
C VAL A 34 9.33 -7.65 -11.53
N THR A 35 10.17 -7.08 -12.37
CA THR A 35 11.18 -6.08 -11.99
C THR A 35 10.73 -4.66 -12.32
N PRO A 36 11.36 -3.61 -11.76
CA PRO A 36 11.02 -2.24 -12.12
C PRO A 36 11.15 -1.95 -13.62
N GLU A 37 12.16 -2.52 -14.27
CA GLU A 37 12.44 -2.32 -15.71
C GLU A 37 11.30 -2.85 -16.59
N ASP A 38 10.60 -3.87 -16.14
CA ASP A 38 9.43 -4.43 -16.83
C ASP A 38 8.30 -3.42 -16.96
N LEU A 39 8.24 -2.46 -16.04
CA LEU A 39 7.20 -1.43 -16.02
C LEU A 39 7.58 -0.16 -16.82
N ALA A 40 8.79 -0.09 -17.34
CA ALA A 40 9.30 1.14 -17.99
C ALA A 40 8.46 1.58 -19.20
N ALA A 41 7.97 0.61 -20.00
CA ALA A 41 7.16 0.85 -21.20
C ALA A 41 5.65 0.81 -20.95
N GLU A 42 5.24 0.53 -19.71
CA GLU A 42 3.83 0.37 -19.36
C GLU A 42 3.13 1.69 -19.03
N THR A 43 1.79 1.69 -19.11
CA THR A 43 0.96 2.74 -18.57
C THR A 43 0.50 2.34 -17.17
N LEU A 44 1.01 3.01 -16.14
CA LEU A 44 0.61 2.77 -14.76
C LEU A 44 -0.61 3.62 -14.40
N LEU A 45 -1.73 2.99 -14.14
CA LEU A 45 -2.97 3.60 -13.67
C LEU A 45 -2.86 3.87 -12.17
N ILE A 46 -3.04 5.12 -11.76
CA ILE A 46 -2.86 5.55 -10.37
C ILE A 46 -4.04 6.39 -9.89
N TYR A 47 -4.22 6.50 -8.58
CA TYR A 47 -5.12 7.49 -8.01
C TYR A 47 -4.55 8.92 -8.19
N PRO A 48 -5.41 9.97 -8.19
CA PRO A 48 -5.00 11.37 -8.33
C PRO A 48 -4.33 11.89 -7.05
N VAL A 49 -3.21 11.29 -6.68
CA VAL A 49 -2.39 11.66 -5.53
C VAL A 49 -0.96 11.98 -5.97
N GLN A 50 -0.22 12.71 -5.12
CA GLN A 50 1.20 12.98 -5.38
C GLN A 50 1.97 11.66 -5.50
N ARG A 51 2.87 11.55 -6.49
CA ARG A 51 3.69 10.34 -6.76
C ARG A 51 4.40 9.83 -5.51
N GLY A 52 4.97 10.71 -4.70
CA GLY A 52 5.66 10.36 -3.47
C GLY A 52 4.77 9.73 -2.39
N ARG A 53 3.45 9.64 -2.59
CA ARG A 53 2.52 8.93 -1.70
C ARG A 53 2.17 7.52 -2.18
N LEU A 54 2.63 7.14 -3.36
CA LEU A 54 2.41 5.82 -3.94
C LEU A 54 3.57 4.89 -3.53
N ASP A 55 3.28 3.81 -2.84
CA ASP A 55 4.29 2.84 -2.38
C ASP A 55 5.08 2.25 -3.56
N ILE A 56 4.39 1.91 -4.67
CA ILE A 56 5.07 1.44 -5.89
C ILE A 56 6.08 2.44 -6.42
N TRP A 57 5.78 3.75 -6.32
CA TRP A 57 6.71 4.78 -6.76
C TRP A 57 7.92 4.84 -5.84
N ARG A 58 7.72 4.97 -4.54
CA ARG A 58 8.76 5.22 -3.54
C ARG A 58 9.71 4.05 -3.35
N HIS A 59 9.16 2.83 -3.32
CA HIS A 59 9.89 1.65 -2.88
C HIS A 59 10.25 0.69 -4.01
N PHE A 60 9.71 0.90 -5.22
CA PHE A 60 9.95 0.01 -6.34
C PHE A 60 10.50 0.74 -7.57
N LEU A 61 9.83 1.78 -8.07
CA LEU A 61 10.21 2.46 -9.31
C LEU A 61 11.30 3.51 -9.12
N GLN A 62 11.15 4.40 -8.15
CA GLN A 62 12.09 5.50 -7.91
C GLN A 62 13.50 5.03 -7.57
N PRO A 63 13.72 4.00 -6.71
CA PRO A 63 15.08 3.50 -6.44
C PRO A 63 15.78 2.93 -7.68
N ALA A 64 15.01 2.39 -8.63
CA ALA A 64 15.52 1.86 -9.89
C ALA A 64 15.65 2.94 -11.01
N GLY A 65 15.24 4.18 -10.75
CA GLY A 65 15.25 5.24 -11.76
C GLY A 65 14.21 5.06 -12.88
N ILE A 66 13.21 4.19 -12.68
CA ILE A 66 12.18 3.88 -13.67
C ILE A 66 10.99 4.84 -13.54
N SER A 67 10.52 5.35 -14.68
CA SER A 67 9.39 6.30 -14.74
C SER A 67 8.44 5.93 -15.86
N PRO A 68 7.49 5.04 -15.63
CA PRO A 68 6.48 4.67 -16.60
C PRO A 68 5.53 5.83 -16.90
N GLN A 69 4.74 5.71 -17.97
CA GLN A 69 3.65 6.63 -18.23
C GLN A 69 2.61 6.53 -17.13
N LEU A 70 2.17 7.66 -16.56
CA LEU A 70 1.14 7.68 -15.52
C LEU A 70 -0.19 8.18 -16.08
N LYS A 71 -1.27 7.49 -15.72
CA LYS A 71 -2.64 7.92 -16.02
C LYS A 71 -3.48 7.91 -14.75
N SER A 72 -4.02 9.06 -14.39
CA SER A 72 -4.85 9.23 -13.19
C SER A 72 -6.27 8.72 -13.39
N VAL A 73 -6.76 7.95 -12.42
CA VAL A 73 -8.13 7.42 -12.36
C VAL A 73 -8.62 7.57 -10.92
N ASP A 74 -9.72 8.26 -10.70
CA ASP A 74 -10.25 8.62 -9.38
C ASP A 74 -11.21 7.59 -8.78
N ASN A 75 -11.57 6.57 -9.56
CA ASN A 75 -12.51 5.52 -9.16
C ASN A 75 -11.85 4.15 -9.26
N THR A 76 -11.86 3.37 -8.16
CA THR A 76 -11.25 2.05 -8.09
C THR A 76 -11.86 1.05 -9.07
N LEU A 77 -13.20 1.04 -9.19
CA LEU A 77 -13.88 0.12 -10.11
C LEU A 77 -13.50 0.43 -11.57
N LEU A 78 -13.50 1.72 -11.94
CA LEU A 78 -13.08 2.15 -13.27
C LEU A 78 -11.61 1.77 -13.53
N LEU A 79 -10.73 1.98 -12.54
CA LEU A 79 -9.32 1.62 -12.65
C LEU A 79 -9.15 0.11 -12.95
N ILE A 80 -9.86 -0.76 -12.22
CA ILE A 80 -9.82 -2.21 -12.43
C ILE A 80 -10.39 -2.59 -13.80
N GLN A 81 -11.49 -1.96 -14.23
CA GLN A 81 -12.05 -2.18 -15.57
C GLN A 81 -11.09 -1.75 -16.69
N MET A 82 -10.36 -0.65 -16.49
CA MET A 82 -9.33 -0.21 -17.45
C MET A 82 -8.16 -1.20 -17.51
N VAL A 83 -7.74 -1.79 -16.38
CA VAL A 83 -6.74 -2.86 -16.37
C VAL A 83 -7.26 -4.07 -17.15
N ALA A 84 -8.48 -4.53 -16.86
CA ALA A 84 -9.11 -5.66 -17.56
C ALA A 84 -9.24 -5.40 -19.07
N ALA A 85 -9.52 -4.16 -19.47
CA ALA A 85 -9.56 -3.72 -20.88
C ALA A 85 -8.16 -3.48 -21.50
N ARG A 86 -7.07 -3.82 -20.81
CA ARG A 86 -5.68 -3.67 -21.30
C ARG A 86 -5.27 -2.23 -21.60
N MET A 87 -5.87 -1.27 -20.90
CA MET A 87 -5.54 0.16 -21.02
C MET A 87 -4.37 0.59 -20.12
N GLY A 88 -3.78 -0.34 -19.37
CA GLY A 88 -2.66 -0.13 -18.47
C GLY A 88 -2.63 -1.19 -17.38
N ILE A 89 -1.72 -1.00 -16.44
CA ILE A 89 -1.50 -1.84 -15.26
C ILE A 89 -1.73 -1.01 -14.00
N ALA A 90 -1.93 -1.66 -12.85
CA ALA A 90 -2.09 -0.94 -11.58
C ALA A 90 -1.34 -1.65 -10.44
N ALA A 91 -1.10 -0.95 -9.34
CA ALA A 91 -0.57 -1.52 -8.11
C ALA A 91 -1.54 -1.25 -6.97
N LEU A 92 -2.15 -2.30 -6.43
CA LEU A 92 -3.22 -2.23 -5.43
C LEU A 92 -3.03 -3.29 -4.34
N PRO A 93 -3.55 -3.05 -3.11
CA PRO A 93 -3.69 -4.11 -2.11
C PRO A 93 -4.54 -5.25 -2.66
N HIS A 94 -4.16 -6.51 -2.36
CA HIS A 94 -4.84 -7.67 -2.93
C HIS A 94 -6.34 -7.71 -2.62
N TRP A 95 -6.76 -7.37 -1.40
CA TRP A 95 -8.19 -7.41 -1.03
C TRP A 95 -9.08 -6.48 -1.87
N VAL A 96 -8.49 -5.47 -2.52
CA VAL A 96 -9.23 -4.56 -3.42
C VAL A 96 -9.63 -5.27 -4.71
N VAL A 97 -8.82 -6.23 -5.16
CA VAL A 97 -8.96 -6.88 -6.48
C VAL A 97 -9.36 -8.35 -6.39
N GLU A 98 -9.36 -8.95 -5.21
CA GLU A 98 -9.61 -10.38 -5.00
C GLU A 98 -10.88 -10.90 -5.68
N SER A 99 -11.99 -10.16 -5.59
CA SER A 99 -13.25 -10.55 -6.23
C SER A 99 -13.18 -10.55 -7.77
N PHE A 100 -12.42 -9.64 -8.35
CA PHE A 100 -12.21 -9.54 -9.78
C PHE A 100 -11.23 -10.60 -10.27
N GLU A 101 -10.22 -10.93 -9.47
CA GLU A 101 -9.28 -12.03 -9.75
C GLU A 101 -10.01 -13.38 -9.73
N ARG A 102 -10.88 -13.64 -8.76
CA ARG A 102 -11.73 -14.84 -8.71
C ARG A 102 -12.69 -14.97 -9.89
N GLN A 103 -13.11 -13.84 -10.48
CA GLN A 103 -13.93 -13.82 -11.70
C GLN A 103 -13.11 -13.93 -12.98
N GLY A 104 -11.78 -14.00 -12.89
CA GLY A 104 -10.89 -14.08 -14.05
C GLY A 104 -10.77 -12.78 -14.85
N LEU A 105 -11.22 -11.65 -14.32
CA LEU A 105 -11.15 -10.35 -15.00
C LEU A 105 -9.75 -9.72 -14.93
N VAL A 106 -9.01 -10.02 -13.89
CA VAL A 106 -7.63 -9.59 -13.69
C VAL A 106 -6.82 -10.71 -13.05
N VAL A 107 -5.50 -10.59 -13.11
CA VAL A 107 -4.56 -11.44 -12.35
C VAL A 107 -3.63 -10.53 -11.55
N THR A 108 -3.07 -11.07 -10.47
CA THR A 108 -2.12 -10.31 -9.66
C THR A 108 -0.73 -10.94 -9.65
N LYS A 109 0.30 -10.10 -9.56
CA LYS A 109 1.71 -10.52 -9.46
C LYS A 109 2.41 -9.78 -8.33
N THR A 110 3.35 -10.47 -7.71
CA THR A 110 4.27 -9.86 -6.73
C THR A 110 5.24 -8.93 -7.47
N LEU A 111 5.50 -7.76 -6.89
CA LEU A 111 6.49 -6.79 -7.36
C LEU A 111 7.84 -7.09 -6.70
N GLY A 112 8.82 -7.53 -7.46
CA GLY A 112 10.11 -7.95 -6.93
C GLY A 112 9.97 -9.06 -5.88
N GLU A 113 10.64 -8.90 -4.76
CA GLU A 113 10.55 -9.83 -3.62
C GLU A 113 9.33 -9.57 -2.71
N GLY A 114 8.43 -8.68 -3.12
CA GLY A 114 7.23 -8.28 -2.39
C GLY A 114 7.28 -6.82 -1.95
N LEU A 115 6.31 -6.05 -2.39
CA LEU A 115 6.13 -4.65 -1.99
C LEU A 115 5.15 -4.57 -0.84
N TRP A 116 5.67 -4.40 0.38
CA TRP A 116 4.87 -4.35 1.60
C TRP A 116 4.64 -2.92 2.07
N SER A 117 3.43 -2.65 2.49
CA SER A 117 3.02 -1.39 3.10
C SER A 117 2.32 -1.66 4.43
N ARG A 118 2.18 -0.64 5.28
CA ARG A 118 1.59 -0.76 6.61
C ARG A 118 0.34 0.09 6.74
N LEU A 119 -0.74 -0.53 7.21
CA LEU A 119 -1.96 0.17 7.59
C LEU A 119 -1.90 0.58 9.07
N TYR A 120 -2.43 1.77 9.36
CA TYR A 120 -2.53 2.29 10.72
C TYR A 120 -3.96 2.71 11.03
N ALA A 121 -4.37 2.51 12.26
CA ALA A 121 -5.52 3.18 12.84
C ALA A 121 -5.07 4.52 13.42
N ALA A 122 -5.73 5.61 13.03
CA ALA A 122 -5.49 6.93 13.60
C ALA A 122 -6.68 7.32 14.49
N VAL A 123 -6.41 7.62 15.74
CA VAL A 123 -7.38 8.07 16.73
C VAL A 123 -6.92 9.37 17.36
N ARG A 124 -7.81 10.15 17.99
CA ARG A 124 -7.42 11.35 18.72
C ARG A 124 -6.54 10.98 19.90
N ASP A 125 -5.59 11.86 20.22
CA ASP A 125 -4.76 11.70 21.42
C ASP A 125 -5.63 11.58 22.67
N GLY A 126 -5.34 10.56 23.49
CA GLY A 126 -6.14 10.22 24.68
C GLY A 126 -7.22 9.17 24.43
N GLU A 127 -7.74 9.01 23.20
CA GLU A 127 -8.78 8.02 22.88
C GLU A 127 -8.21 6.62 22.62
N GLN A 128 -6.90 6.49 22.39
CA GLN A 128 -6.23 5.21 22.12
C GLN A 128 -6.33 4.21 23.28
N ARG A 129 -6.54 4.71 24.51
CA ARG A 129 -6.69 3.88 25.72
C ARG A 129 -8.13 3.60 26.12
N GLN A 130 -9.09 4.07 25.33
CA GLN A 130 -10.49 3.73 25.57
C GLN A 130 -10.74 2.25 25.29
N PRO A 131 -11.43 1.51 26.17
CA PRO A 131 -11.64 0.06 26.01
C PRO A 131 -12.29 -0.32 24.67
N VAL A 132 -13.23 0.50 24.17
CA VAL A 132 -13.89 0.27 22.89
C VAL A 132 -12.92 0.45 21.71
N THR A 133 -12.05 1.45 21.77
CA THR A 133 -11.03 1.70 20.74
C THR A 133 -10.00 0.56 20.68
N GLU A 134 -9.50 0.13 21.84
CA GLU A 134 -8.56 -0.99 21.94
C GLU A 134 -9.20 -2.29 21.47
N ALA A 135 -10.45 -2.57 21.85
CA ALA A 135 -11.18 -3.75 21.43
C ALA A 135 -11.39 -3.76 19.90
N PHE A 136 -11.78 -2.61 19.33
CA PHE A 136 -11.97 -2.47 17.88
C PHE A 136 -10.64 -2.70 17.12
N ILE A 137 -9.56 -2.02 17.52
CA ILE A 137 -8.25 -2.16 16.86
C ILE A 137 -7.76 -3.61 16.92
N ARG A 138 -7.89 -4.26 18.09
CA ARG A 138 -7.50 -5.66 18.27
C ARG A 138 -8.34 -6.59 17.39
N SER A 139 -9.67 -6.45 17.41
CA SER A 139 -10.59 -7.27 16.62
C SER A 139 -10.34 -7.10 15.12
N ALA A 140 -10.22 -5.86 14.64
CA ALA A 140 -9.98 -5.58 13.23
C ALA A 140 -8.61 -6.10 12.76
N ARG A 141 -7.57 -6.00 13.60
CA ARG A 141 -6.23 -6.54 13.32
C ARG A 141 -6.27 -8.06 13.18
N ASN A 142 -6.87 -8.75 14.16
CA ASN A 142 -6.96 -10.21 14.15
C ASN A 142 -7.77 -10.67 12.92
N HIS A 143 -8.94 -10.07 12.69
CA HIS A 143 -9.76 -10.42 11.54
C HIS A 143 -9.03 -10.24 10.22
N ALA A 144 -8.30 -9.13 10.04
CA ALA A 144 -7.53 -8.90 8.82
C ALA A 144 -6.43 -9.96 8.62
N CYS A 145 -5.68 -10.28 9.69
CA CYS A 145 -4.61 -11.28 9.61
C CYS A 145 -5.13 -12.70 9.37
N ASP A 146 -6.32 -13.02 9.89
CA ASP A 146 -6.90 -14.36 9.79
C ASP A 146 -7.64 -14.60 8.45
N HIS A 147 -8.14 -13.55 7.80
CA HIS A 147 -9.07 -13.70 6.67
C HIS A 147 -8.60 -13.02 5.37
N LEU A 148 -7.71 -12.03 5.43
CA LEU A 148 -7.25 -11.36 4.22
C LEU A 148 -5.96 -12.01 3.69
N PRO A 149 -5.92 -12.47 2.44
CA PRO A 149 -4.71 -12.96 1.82
C PRO A 149 -3.69 -11.81 1.64
N PHE A 150 -2.40 -12.16 1.69
CA PHE A 150 -1.29 -11.20 1.56
C PHE A 150 -1.30 -10.09 2.63
N VAL A 151 -1.79 -10.45 3.82
CA VAL A 151 -1.75 -9.63 5.04
C VAL A 151 -0.97 -10.39 6.11
N ARG A 152 -0.19 -9.68 6.91
CA ARG A 152 0.54 -10.23 8.03
C ARG A 152 0.50 -9.27 9.23
N SER A 153 0.72 -9.81 10.41
CA SER A 153 0.78 -8.98 11.62
C SER A 153 1.90 -7.93 11.48
N ALA A 154 1.57 -6.67 11.83
CA ALA A 154 2.58 -5.65 11.95
C ALA A 154 3.47 -5.99 13.15
N GLU A 155 4.69 -6.43 12.93
CA GLU A 155 5.68 -6.58 14.00
C GLU A 155 5.83 -5.23 14.71
N ARG A 156 5.82 -5.23 16.05
CA ARG A 156 6.17 -4.02 16.80
C ARG A 156 7.59 -3.64 16.37
N PRO A 157 7.85 -2.39 15.97
CA PRO A 157 9.22 -1.96 15.77
C PRO A 157 9.96 -2.26 17.09
N SER A 158 10.97 -3.13 17.03
CA SER A 158 11.95 -3.27 18.08
C SER A 158 12.49 -1.87 18.36
N GLY A 159 12.25 -1.37 19.58
CA GLY A 159 12.40 0.01 20.04
C GLY A 159 13.51 0.79 19.34
N ASP A 160 13.07 1.80 18.61
CA ASP A 160 13.75 3.10 18.47
C ASP A 160 12.80 4.01 17.68
N GLY A 161 11.85 4.59 18.43
CA GLY A 161 11.15 5.77 17.95
C GLY A 161 12.14 6.94 17.90
N PRO A 162 12.08 7.86 16.93
CA PRO A 162 12.84 9.08 16.99
C PRO A 162 12.40 9.85 18.21
N THR A 163 13.22 9.81 19.28
CA THR A 163 13.12 10.72 20.42
C THR A 163 13.36 12.11 19.88
N ALA A 164 12.32 12.92 19.79
CA ALA A 164 12.46 14.36 19.65
C ALA A 164 13.31 14.87 20.82
N ARG A 165 14.54 15.28 20.54
CA ARG A 165 15.36 16.02 21.49
C ARG A 165 14.69 17.37 21.71
N PRO A 166 14.40 17.77 22.95
CA PRO A 166 13.99 19.13 23.25
C PRO A 166 15.20 20.05 23.00
N GLY A 167 15.08 20.92 22.00
CA GLY A 167 16.05 21.98 21.76
C GLY A 167 16.08 22.94 22.95
N SER A 168 17.23 23.05 23.62
CA SER A 168 17.50 24.04 24.62
C SER A 168 17.49 25.44 23.99
N PRO A 169 16.93 26.45 24.64
CA PRO A 169 17.04 27.83 24.21
C PRO A 169 18.42 28.34 24.64
N THR A 170 19.23 28.79 23.71
CA THR A 170 20.41 29.61 24.04
C THR A 170 20.09 31.06 23.79
N LEU A 171 20.13 31.80 24.89
CA LEU A 171 20.21 33.27 25.00
C LEU A 171 21.42 33.82 24.19
N ARG A 172 21.21 34.83 23.42
CA ARG A 172 21.75 36.20 23.41
C ARG A 172 21.39 36.90 22.13
#